data_4a4eb182bd643da1a0031329af6610a3
#
_entry.id   4a4eb182bd643da1a0031329af6610a3
#
_cell.length_a   1.000
_cell.length_b   1.000
_cell.length_c   1.000
_cell.angle_alpha   90.00
_cell.angle_beta   90.00
_cell.angle_gamma   90.00
#
_symmetry.space_group_name_H-M   'P 1'
#
loop_
_entity.id
_entity.type
_entity.pdbx_description
1 polymer ?
#
loop_
_entity_poly.entity_id
_entity_poly.type
_entity_poly.pdbx_seq_one_letter_code
_entity_poly.pdbx_strand_id
1 'polypeptide(L)'
;MTETAQPTRGVRLPRDARRAQLLDAAQHVFVHNGYHAAAMDDIAERAGVSKPVLYQHFPGKLELYLALLETHGGELVRRVREAIEQNPDNKHRVRAAVGALYEFVDTEGQAFRLVFESDLRSEPAVEQAVQSALSGCIDAVAEAVTADAGLDHERARLLAVGLVGLSQVTARYWLDATSSISRDEAISLMSTLAWKGLSGFPLQAG
;
A
#
# COMPACT_ATOMS: atom_id res chain seq x y z
N MET A 1 -31.43 49.59 4.01
CA MET A 1 -30.40 49.05 4.89
C MET A 1 -30.01 47.69 4.32
N THR A 2 -28.94 47.66 3.56
CA THR A 2 -28.47 46.45 2.86
C THR A 2 -27.34 45.85 3.72
N GLU A 3 -27.63 44.72 4.39
CA GLU A 3 -26.71 44.02 5.23
C GLU A 3 -25.74 43.21 4.33
N THR A 4 -24.51 43.66 4.27
CA THR A 4 -23.43 43.00 3.51
C THR A 4 -22.94 41.81 4.30
N ALA A 5 -23.34 40.59 3.90
CA ALA A 5 -22.85 39.37 4.46
C ALA A 5 -21.31 39.27 4.28
N GLN A 6 -20.57 39.29 5.39
CA GLN A 6 -19.12 39.05 5.38
C GLN A 6 -18.85 37.57 5.00
N PRO A 7 -17.90 37.31 4.09
CA PRO A 7 -17.51 35.94 3.80
C PRO A 7 -16.89 35.32 5.06
N THR A 8 -17.46 34.21 5.51
CA THR A 8 -16.92 33.40 6.58
C THR A 8 -15.49 32.97 6.23
N ARG A 9 -14.51 33.49 6.98
CA ARG A 9 -13.12 33.06 6.91
C ARG A 9 -13.10 31.53 7.21
N GLY A 10 -12.90 30.70 6.18
CA GLY A 10 -12.73 29.27 6.32
C GLY A 10 -11.62 28.98 7.33
N VAL A 11 -11.90 28.09 8.26
CA VAL A 11 -10.94 27.63 9.29
C VAL A 11 -9.67 27.18 8.58
N ARG A 12 -8.54 27.83 8.88
CA ARG A 12 -7.24 27.47 8.31
C ARG A 12 -6.83 26.11 8.87
N LEU A 13 -6.90 25.06 8.03
CA LEU A 13 -6.46 23.74 8.43
C LEU A 13 -4.99 23.75 8.86
N PRO A 14 -4.62 22.95 9.89
CA PRO A 14 -3.23 22.69 10.21
C PRO A 14 -2.46 22.16 8.98
N ARG A 15 -1.13 22.36 8.97
CA ARG A 15 -0.28 21.99 7.81
C ARG A 15 -0.41 20.51 7.44
N ASP A 16 -0.42 19.62 8.43
CA ASP A 16 -0.51 18.18 8.21
C ASP A 16 -1.90 17.75 7.70
N ALA A 17 -2.96 18.32 8.25
CA ALA A 17 -4.32 18.10 7.76
C ALA A 17 -4.50 18.60 6.32
N ARG A 18 -3.88 19.74 5.96
CA ARG A 18 -3.87 20.24 4.59
C ARG A 18 -3.08 19.32 3.67
N ARG A 19 -1.91 18.80 4.12
CA ARG A 19 -1.12 17.85 3.35
C ARG A 19 -1.91 16.56 3.08
N ALA A 20 -2.60 16.01 4.07
CA ALA A 20 -3.45 14.83 3.91
C ALA A 20 -4.59 15.06 2.91
N GLN A 21 -5.27 16.22 2.97
CA GLN A 21 -6.31 16.62 2.01
C GLN A 21 -5.78 16.68 0.58
N LEU A 22 -4.56 17.19 0.39
CA LEU A 22 -3.94 17.29 -0.93
C LEU A 22 -3.55 15.91 -1.47
N LEU A 23 -3.06 15.02 -0.62
CA LEU A 23 -2.74 13.63 -0.98
C LEU A 23 -4.00 12.86 -1.39
N ASP A 24 -5.09 12.98 -0.65
CA ASP A 24 -6.38 12.35 -1.00
C ASP A 24 -6.89 12.82 -2.37
N ALA A 25 -6.89 14.12 -2.62
CA ALA A 25 -7.27 14.67 -3.91
C ALA A 25 -6.37 14.19 -5.04
N ALA A 26 -5.06 14.14 -4.81
CA ALA A 26 -4.07 13.67 -5.77
C ALA A 26 -4.24 12.19 -6.10
N GLN A 27 -4.46 11.34 -5.09
CA GLN A 27 -4.74 9.92 -5.29
C GLN A 27 -5.90 9.72 -6.25
N HIS A 28 -6.99 10.44 -6.01
CA HIS A 28 -8.18 10.35 -6.83
C HIS A 28 -7.92 10.73 -8.28
N VAL A 29 -7.19 11.84 -8.51
CA VAL A 29 -6.88 12.31 -9.87
C VAL A 29 -5.92 11.35 -10.57
N PHE A 30 -4.87 10.88 -9.89
CA PHE A 30 -3.92 9.93 -10.49
C PHE A 30 -4.55 8.58 -10.83
N VAL A 31 -5.45 8.08 -9.99
CA VAL A 31 -6.15 6.82 -10.25
C VAL A 31 -7.07 6.91 -11.47
N HIS A 32 -7.79 8.04 -11.63
CA HIS A 32 -8.75 8.19 -12.72
C HIS A 32 -8.11 8.58 -14.05
N ASN A 33 -7.09 9.43 -14.02
CA ASN A 33 -6.51 10.01 -15.23
C ASN A 33 -5.17 9.34 -15.62
N GLY A 34 -4.57 8.55 -14.73
CA GLY A 34 -3.16 8.13 -14.83
C GLY A 34 -2.20 9.29 -14.54
N TYR A 35 -0.93 8.98 -14.29
CA TYR A 35 0.05 10.02 -13.98
C TYR A 35 0.22 11.04 -15.11
N HIS A 36 0.33 10.59 -16.36
CA HIS A 36 0.67 11.47 -17.47
C HIS A 36 -0.42 12.51 -17.75
N ALA A 37 -1.68 12.11 -17.76
CA ALA A 37 -2.80 13.00 -18.04
C ALA A 37 -3.25 13.83 -16.82
N ALA A 38 -2.89 13.43 -15.61
CA ALA A 38 -3.22 14.22 -14.40
C ALA A 38 -2.52 15.57 -14.40
N ALA A 39 -3.27 16.63 -14.11
CA ALA A 39 -2.75 17.99 -13.98
C ALA A 39 -2.78 18.46 -12.51
N MET A 40 -1.79 19.27 -12.11
CA MET A 40 -1.77 19.90 -10.79
C MET A 40 -2.99 20.80 -10.57
N ASP A 41 -3.56 21.33 -11.64
CA ASP A 41 -4.77 22.15 -11.62
C ASP A 41 -5.99 21.37 -11.18
N ASP A 42 -6.18 20.19 -11.73
CA ASP A 42 -7.29 19.29 -11.38
C ASP A 42 -7.20 18.85 -9.92
N ILE A 43 -5.97 18.63 -9.44
CA ILE A 43 -5.72 18.28 -8.04
C ILE A 43 -6.05 19.43 -7.10
N ALA A 44 -5.65 20.67 -7.46
CA ALA A 44 -5.97 21.86 -6.66
C ALA A 44 -7.47 22.12 -6.61
N GLU A 45 -8.17 22.00 -7.75
CA GLU A 45 -9.62 22.14 -7.86
C GLU A 45 -10.32 21.09 -6.99
N ARG A 46 -9.95 19.83 -7.13
CA ARG A 46 -10.53 18.76 -6.35
C ARG A 46 -10.30 18.90 -4.84
N ALA A 47 -9.11 19.38 -4.45
CA ALA A 47 -8.80 19.66 -3.06
C ALA A 47 -9.48 20.94 -2.53
N GLY A 48 -10.14 21.74 -3.38
CA GLY A 48 -10.75 23.00 -2.99
C GLY A 48 -9.74 24.05 -2.52
N VAL A 49 -8.53 24.05 -3.09
CA VAL A 49 -7.47 25.00 -2.74
C VAL A 49 -6.98 25.78 -3.96
N SER A 50 -6.32 26.91 -3.72
CA SER A 50 -5.65 27.62 -4.81
C SER A 50 -4.35 26.91 -5.21
N LYS A 51 -3.95 27.05 -6.49
CA LYS A 51 -2.67 26.52 -7.01
C LYS A 51 -1.45 26.88 -6.12
N PRO A 52 -1.26 28.14 -5.68
CA PRO A 52 -0.16 28.47 -4.79
C PRO A 52 -0.13 27.67 -3.50
N VAL A 53 -1.29 27.33 -2.94
CA VAL A 53 -1.37 26.48 -1.73
C VAL A 53 -0.89 25.06 -2.02
N LEU A 54 -1.28 24.46 -3.15
CA LEU A 54 -0.78 23.14 -3.55
C LEU A 54 0.74 23.16 -3.75
N TYR A 55 1.26 24.16 -4.48
CA TYR A 55 2.71 24.28 -4.74
C TYR A 55 3.55 24.60 -3.50
N GLN A 56 2.95 25.18 -2.44
CA GLN A 56 3.62 25.34 -1.13
C GLN A 56 3.87 24.01 -0.41
N HIS A 57 3.05 22.99 -0.69
CA HIS A 57 3.19 21.66 -0.10
C HIS A 57 3.96 20.69 -0.99
N PHE A 58 3.80 20.80 -2.30
CA PHE A 58 4.40 19.90 -3.29
C PHE A 58 4.89 20.72 -4.48
N PRO A 59 6.21 20.86 -4.67
CA PRO A 59 6.77 21.73 -5.71
C PRO A 59 6.43 21.28 -7.13
N GLY A 60 6.08 20.01 -7.32
CA GLY A 60 5.69 19.48 -8.62
C GLY A 60 4.85 18.20 -8.53
N LYS A 61 4.44 17.71 -9.71
CA LYS A 61 3.61 16.52 -9.85
C LYS A 61 4.33 15.24 -9.40
N LEU A 62 5.63 15.16 -9.69
CA LEU A 62 6.44 14.01 -9.29
C LEU A 62 6.58 13.93 -7.78
N GLU A 63 6.89 15.03 -7.10
CA GLU A 63 7.03 15.08 -5.65
C GLU A 63 5.71 14.73 -4.94
N LEU A 64 4.59 15.17 -5.50
CA LEU A 64 3.26 14.81 -5.00
C LEU A 64 2.98 13.31 -5.19
N TYR A 65 3.34 12.76 -6.34
CA TYR A 65 3.18 11.33 -6.64
C TYR A 65 4.06 10.46 -5.73
N LEU A 66 5.34 10.84 -5.57
CA LEU A 66 6.26 10.16 -4.65
C LEU A 66 5.76 10.17 -3.21
N ALA A 67 5.22 11.30 -2.75
CA ALA A 67 4.64 11.40 -1.41
C ALA A 67 3.42 10.46 -1.21
N LEU A 68 2.63 10.21 -2.26
CA LEU A 68 1.57 9.20 -2.24
C LEU A 68 2.14 7.77 -2.12
N LEU A 69 3.14 7.44 -2.94
CA LEU A 69 3.78 6.13 -2.89
C LEU A 69 4.41 5.86 -1.51
N GLU A 70 5.10 6.85 -0.94
CA GLU A 70 5.69 6.76 0.40
C GLU A 70 4.60 6.59 1.48
N THR A 71 3.49 7.33 1.37
CA THR A 71 2.40 7.24 2.34
C THR A 71 1.76 5.86 2.32
N HIS A 72 1.39 5.35 1.15
CA HIS A 72 0.72 4.05 1.04
C HIS A 72 1.69 2.89 1.25
N GLY A 73 2.92 2.99 0.77
CA GLY A 73 3.97 2.00 1.02
C GLY A 73 4.30 1.88 2.52
N GLY A 74 4.44 3.02 3.19
CA GLY A 74 4.66 3.08 4.64
C GLY A 74 3.49 2.50 5.44
N GLU A 75 2.26 2.77 5.02
CA GLU A 75 1.05 2.21 5.64
C GLU A 75 1.00 0.68 5.49
N LEU A 76 1.32 0.15 4.31
CA LEU A 76 1.40 -1.30 4.10
C LEU A 76 2.45 -1.95 5.01
N VAL A 77 3.67 -1.39 5.06
CA VAL A 77 4.74 -1.89 5.93
C VAL A 77 4.30 -1.87 7.40
N ARG A 78 3.67 -0.79 7.85
CA ARG A 78 3.14 -0.67 9.20
C ARG A 78 2.11 -1.76 9.51
N ARG A 79 1.13 -1.99 8.62
CA ARG A 79 0.09 -3.03 8.78
C ARG A 79 0.70 -4.43 8.86
N VAL A 80 1.66 -4.74 8.00
CA VAL A 80 2.36 -6.05 8.02
C VAL A 80 3.14 -6.24 9.33
N ARG A 81 3.87 -5.22 9.77
CA ARG A 81 4.65 -5.26 11.02
C ARG A 81 3.74 -5.46 12.24
N GLU A 82 2.69 -4.66 12.35
CA GLU A 82 1.71 -4.77 13.45
C GLU A 82 1.02 -6.14 13.45
N ALA A 83 0.63 -6.66 12.28
CA ALA A 83 0.03 -7.98 12.16
C ALA A 83 0.96 -9.11 12.66
N ILE A 84 2.26 -9.00 12.40
CA ILE A 84 3.26 -9.96 12.90
C ILE A 84 3.41 -9.82 14.42
N GLU A 85 3.59 -8.60 14.94
CA GLU A 85 3.85 -8.32 16.35
C GLU A 85 2.68 -8.71 17.27
N GLN A 86 1.44 -8.55 16.82
CA GLN A 86 0.24 -8.86 17.60
C GLN A 86 -0.06 -10.36 17.72
N ASN A 87 0.66 -11.21 16.98
CA ASN A 87 0.39 -12.64 16.97
C ASN A 87 1.49 -13.43 17.68
N PRO A 88 1.13 -14.37 18.60
CA PRO A 88 2.10 -15.03 19.48
C PRO A 88 2.87 -16.15 18.81
N ASP A 89 2.34 -16.81 17.80
CA ASP A 89 2.96 -17.96 17.14
C ASP A 89 3.09 -17.77 15.62
N ASN A 90 4.03 -18.50 15.04
CA ASN A 90 4.45 -18.38 13.66
C ASN A 90 3.35 -18.65 12.65
N LYS A 91 2.46 -19.61 12.93
CA LYS A 91 1.35 -19.93 12.03
C LYS A 91 0.36 -18.77 11.95
N HIS A 92 0.05 -18.15 13.10
CA HIS A 92 -0.82 -16.97 13.15
C HIS A 92 -0.13 -15.75 12.55
N ARG A 93 1.18 -15.58 12.77
CA ARG A 93 1.98 -14.51 12.13
C ARG A 93 1.96 -14.59 10.61
N VAL A 94 2.17 -15.78 10.05
CA VAL A 94 2.08 -15.99 8.58
C VAL A 94 0.68 -15.61 8.07
N ARG A 95 -0.38 -16.12 8.73
CA ARG A 95 -1.75 -15.79 8.34
C ARG A 95 -2.04 -14.29 8.45
N ALA A 96 -1.59 -13.65 9.53
CA ALA A 96 -1.81 -12.24 9.78
C ALA A 96 -1.05 -11.35 8.78
N ALA A 97 0.20 -11.69 8.44
CA ALA A 97 0.98 -10.96 7.45
C ALA A 97 0.37 -11.08 6.04
N VAL A 98 -0.07 -12.28 5.63
CA VAL A 98 -0.83 -12.47 4.38
C VAL A 98 -2.14 -11.68 4.43
N GLY A 99 -2.87 -11.76 5.56
CA GLY A 99 -4.12 -11.05 5.76
C GLY A 99 -3.95 -9.53 5.62
N ALA A 100 -2.92 -8.95 6.24
CA ALA A 100 -2.64 -7.52 6.19
C ALA A 100 -2.46 -7.02 4.75
N LEU A 101 -1.78 -7.79 3.89
CA LEU A 101 -1.62 -7.44 2.48
C LEU A 101 -2.94 -7.55 1.71
N TYR A 102 -3.71 -8.64 1.89
CA TYR A 102 -4.99 -8.81 1.20
C TYR A 102 -6.03 -7.79 1.66
N GLU A 103 -6.05 -7.43 2.94
CA GLU A 103 -6.89 -6.35 3.47
C GLU A 103 -6.49 -5.00 2.89
N PHE A 104 -5.18 -4.72 2.78
CA PHE A 104 -4.70 -3.51 2.13
C PHE A 104 -5.15 -3.45 0.66
N VAL A 105 -5.04 -4.55 -0.07
CA VAL A 105 -5.49 -4.65 -1.47
C VAL A 105 -7.01 -4.48 -1.59
N ASP A 106 -7.79 -5.05 -0.70
CA ASP A 106 -9.25 -4.96 -0.71
C ASP A 106 -9.76 -3.56 -0.36
N THR A 107 -9.18 -2.93 0.66
CA THR A 107 -9.60 -1.60 1.15
C THR A 107 -8.97 -0.45 0.36
N GLU A 108 -7.74 -0.63 -0.09
CA GLU A 108 -6.90 0.37 -0.73
C GLU A 108 -6.44 -0.08 -2.13
N GLY A 109 -7.28 -0.82 -2.86
CA GLY A 109 -6.88 -1.39 -4.17
C GLY A 109 -6.36 -0.36 -5.15
N GLN A 110 -6.88 0.87 -5.13
CA GLN A 110 -6.36 1.98 -5.93
C GLN A 110 -4.96 2.40 -5.48
N ALA A 111 -4.70 2.46 -4.16
CA ALA A 111 -3.38 2.74 -3.61
C ALA A 111 -2.39 1.62 -3.91
N PHE A 112 -2.82 0.36 -3.83
CA PHE A 112 -2.02 -0.79 -4.24
C PHE A 112 -1.58 -0.69 -5.70
N ARG A 113 -2.50 -0.35 -6.61
CA ARG A 113 -2.18 -0.14 -8.03
C ARG A 113 -1.21 1.01 -8.24
N LEU A 114 -1.38 2.12 -7.52
CA LEU A 114 -0.43 3.25 -7.58
C LEU A 114 0.98 2.81 -7.17
N VAL A 115 1.12 2.04 -6.09
CA VAL A 115 2.42 1.60 -5.57
C VAL A 115 3.03 0.52 -6.46
N PHE A 116 2.27 -0.51 -6.85
CA PHE A 116 2.84 -1.72 -7.47
C PHE A 116 2.61 -1.84 -8.98
N GLU A 117 1.73 -1.04 -9.57
CA GLU A 117 1.37 -1.09 -11.00
C GLU A 117 1.61 0.24 -11.71
N SER A 118 2.43 1.12 -11.13
CA SER A 118 2.75 2.42 -11.72
C SER A 118 3.34 2.27 -13.12
N ASP A 119 2.82 3.05 -14.06
CA ASP A 119 3.36 3.22 -15.42
C ASP A 119 4.67 4.03 -15.44
N LEU A 120 5.05 4.62 -14.28
CA LEU A 120 6.28 5.39 -14.09
C LEU A 120 7.44 4.57 -13.50
N ARG A 121 7.41 3.26 -13.55
CA ARG A 121 8.51 2.43 -13.00
C ARG A 121 9.87 2.66 -13.68
N SER A 122 9.90 3.30 -14.84
CA SER A 122 11.13 3.75 -15.49
C SER A 122 11.72 5.01 -14.85
N GLU A 123 10.96 5.73 -14.01
CA GLU A 123 11.45 6.86 -13.23
C GLU A 123 12.20 6.34 -11.99
N PRO A 124 13.50 6.62 -11.84
CA PRO A 124 14.31 6.02 -10.77
C PRO A 124 13.78 6.29 -9.36
N ALA A 125 13.24 7.48 -9.12
CA ALA A 125 12.69 7.85 -7.82
C ALA A 125 11.41 7.05 -7.48
N VAL A 126 10.58 6.75 -8.49
CA VAL A 126 9.38 5.92 -8.34
C VAL A 126 9.76 4.46 -8.06
N GLU A 127 10.69 3.91 -8.84
CA GLU A 127 11.20 2.55 -8.60
C GLU A 127 11.80 2.43 -7.19
N GLN A 128 12.57 3.42 -6.74
CA GLN A 128 13.13 3.44 -5.40
C GLN A 128 12.04 3.46 -4.31
N ALA A 129 10.98 4.25 -4.47
CA ALA A 129 9.87 4.30 -3.52
C ALA A 129 9.15 2.95 -3.41
N VAL A 130 8.89 2.28 -4.56
CA VAL A 130 8.29 0.94 -4.62
C VAL A 130 9.19 -0.10 -3.96
N GLN A 131 10.48 -0.09 -4.27
CA GLN A 131 11.45 -1.01 -3.68
C GLN A 131 11.60 -0.79 -2.17
N SER A 132 11.49 0.44 -1.70
CA SER A 132 11.51 0.76 -0.27
C SER A 132 10.33 0.13 0.47
N ALA A 133 9.12 0.22 -0.08
CA ALA A 133 7.93 -0.42 0.50
C ALA A 133 8.06 -1.95 0.54
N LEU A 134 8.51 -2.56 -0.57
CA LEU A 134 8.75 -4.01 -0.63
C LEU A 134 9.82 -4.45 0.37
N SER A 135 10.95 -3.74 0.42
CA SER A 135 12.04 -4.02 1.36
C SER A 135 11.56 -3.93 2.81
N GLY A 136 10.75 -2.92 3.15
CA GLY A 136 10.18 -2.78 4.48
C GLY A 136 9.31 -3.98 4.90
N CYS A 137 8.49 -4.50 3.98
CA CYS A 137 7.72 -5.73 4.24
C CYS A 137 8.63 -6.96 4.37
N ILE A 138 9.65 -7.09 3.50
CA ILE A 138 10.62 -8.18 3.56
C ILE A 138 11.39 -8.14 4.88
N ASP A 139 11.83 -6.96 5.32
CA ASP A 139 12.58 -6.80 6.56
C ASP A 139 11.73 -7.20 7.78
N ALA A 140 10.46 -6.78 7.84
CA ALA A 140 9.54 -7.18 8.91
C ALA A 140 9.35 -8.70 8.99
N VAL A 141 9.19 -9.37 7.84
CA VAL A 141 9.06 -10.84 7.78
C VAL A 141 10.39 -11.52 8.12
N ALA A 142 11.52 -11.01 7.62
CA ALA A 142 12.85 -11.58 7.88
C ALA A 142 13.23 -11.51 9.37
N GLU A 143 12.93 -10.40 10.04
CA GLU A 143 13.12 -10.24 11.48
C GLU A 143 12.35 -11.32 12.26
N ALA A 144 11.09 -11.57 11.90
CA ALA A 144 10.28 -12.61 12.53
C ALA A 144 10.84 -14.02 12.26
N VAL A 145 11.22 -14.32 11.02
CA VAL A 145 11.81 -15.63 10.65
C VAL A 145 13.14 -15.87 11.37
N THR A 146 13.99 -14.84 11.49
CA THR A 146 15.27 -14.94 12.24
C THR A 146 15.02 -15.25 13.70
N ALA A 147 14.08 -14.55 14.34
CA ALA A 147 13.77 -14.75 15.75
C ALA A 147 13.20 -16.14 16.05
N ASP A 148 12.40 -16.68 15.14
CA ASP A 148 11.62 -17.88 15.38
C ASP A 148 12.31 -19.17 14.89
N ALA A 149 13.07 -19.11 13.78
CA ALA A 149 13.71 -20.28 13.17
C ALA A 149 15.21 -20.39 13.48
N GLY A 150 15.81 -19.39 14.12
CA GLY A 150 17.25 -19.37 14.41
C GLY A 150 18.12 -19.34 13.14
N LEU A 151 17.55 -18.93 12.02
CA LEU A 151 18.27 -18.78 10.75
C LEU A 151 19.13 -17.51 10.77
N ASP A 152 20.25 -17.55 10.06
CA ASP A 152 21.02 -16.36 9.79
C ASP A 152 20.22 -15.37 8.92
N HIS A 153 20.66 -14.12 8.92
CA HIS A 153 19.96 -13.03 8.25
C HIS A 153 19.77 -13.27 6.73
N GLU A 154 20.76 -13.84 6.05
CA GLU A 154 20.70 -14.07 4.60
C GLU A 154 19.64 -15.12 4.25
N ARG A 155 19.58 -16.23 5.00
CA ARG A 155 18.58 -17.29 4.81
C ARG A 155 17.19 -16.81 5.17
N ALA A 156 17.05 -16.10 6.29
CA ALA A 156 15.76 -15.52 6.70
C ALA A 156 15.24 -14.51 5.67
N ARG A 157 16.13 -13.67 5.13
CA ARG A 157 15.77 -12.70 4.09
C ARG A 157 15.33 -13.38 2.79
N LEU A 158 16.00 -14.45 2.37
CA LEU A 158 15.60 -15.22 1.18
C LEU A 158 14.18 -15.80 1.32
N LEU A 159 13.86 -16.36 2.48
CA LEU A 159 12.50 -16.85 2.77
C LEU A 159 11.49 -15.71 2.79
N ALA A 160 11.83 -14.58 3.40
CA ALA A 160 10.96 -13.40 3.43
C ALA A 160 10.66 -12.86 2.03
N VAL A 161 11.65 -12.80 1.14
CA VAL A 161 11.45 -12.42 -0.27
C VAL A 161 10.44 -13.36 -0.94
N GLY A 162 10.58 -14.68 -0.73
CA GLY A 162 9.64 -15.66 -1.27
C GLY A 162 8.21 -15.48 -0.74
N LEU A 163 8.05 -15.28 0.58
CA LEU A 163 6.75 -15.11 1.22
C LEU A 163 6.06 -13.81 0.80
N VAL A 164 6.79 -12.69 0.77
CA VAL A 164 6.25 -11.39 0.33
C VAL A 164 5.91 -11.43 -1.15
N GLY A 165 6.80 -11.99 -2.00
CA GLY A 165 6.55 -12.13 -3.42
C GLY A 165 5.33 -13.00 -3.73
N LEU A 166 5.20 -14.16 -3.06
CA LEU A 166 4.02 -15.02 -3.16
C LEU A 166 2.75 -14.21 -2.85
N SER A 167 2.74 -13.52 -1.72
CA SER A 167 1.56 -12.77 -1.26
C SER A 167 1.23 -11.61 -2.20
N GLN A 168 2.23 -10.86 -2.66
CA GLN A 168 2.04 -9.72 -3.58
C GLN A 168 1.47 -10.16 -4.93
N VAL A 169 2.05 -11.20 -5.55
CA VAL A 169 1.63 -11.67 -6.86
C VAL A 169 0.22 -12.24 -6.81
N THR A 170 -0.10 -13.01 -5.78
CA THR A 170 -1.41 -13.62 -5.62
C THR A 170 -2.49 -12.63 -5.21
N ALA A 171 -2.18 -11.62 -4.39
CA ALA A 171 -3.10 -10.55 -4.06
C ALA A 171 -3.44 -9.68 -5.28
N ARG A 172 -2.44 -9.38 -6.13
CA ARG A 172 -2.66 -8.71 -7.41
C ARG A 172 -3.58 -9.52 -8.32
N TYR A 173 -3.30 -10.81 -8.51
CA TYR A 173 -4.15 -11.70 -9.30
C TYR A 173 -5.59 -11.71 -8.77
N TRP A 174 -5.75 -11.79 -7.44
CA TRP A 174 -7.07 -11.78 -6.80
C TRP A 174 -7.83 -10.46 -7.03
N LEU A 175 -7.13 -9.32 -6.97
CA LEU A 175 -7.70 -7.99 -7.23
C LEU A 175 -8.16 -7.83 -8.69
N ASP A 176 -7.40 -8.35 -9.65
CA ASP A 176 -7.67 -8.21 -11.08
C ASP A 176 -8.67 -9.24 -11.61
N ALA A 177 -8.74 -10.39 -10.96
CA ALA A 177 -9.66 -11.45 -11.38
C ALA A 177 -11.09 -11.09 -10.99
N THR A 178 -12.04 -11.32 -11.89
CA THR A 178 -13.46 -11.49 -11.58
C THR A 178 -13.63 -12.80 -10.78
N SER A 179 -12.85 -12.95 -9.72
CA SER A 179 -12.75 -14.19 -8.95
C SER A 179 -13.97 -14.36 -8.06
N SER A 180 -14.52 -15.57 -8.02
CA SER A 180 -15.54 -15.95 -7.05
C SER A 180 -14.96 -16.26 -5.67
N ILE A 181 -13.63 -16.21 -5.53
CA ILE A 181 -12.91 -16.50 -4.27
C ILE A 181 -13.04 -15.29 -3.34
N SER A 182 -13.62 -15.51 -2.16
CA SER A 182 -13.69 -14.46 -1.14
C SER A 182 -12.30 -14.09 -0.62
N ARG A 183 -12.16 -12.88 -0.04
CA ARG A 183 -10.90 -12.44 0.59
C ARG A 183 -10.43 -13.44 1.65
N ASP A 184 -11.33 -13.87 2.54
CA ASP A 184 -11.00 -14.78 3.63
C ASP A 184 -10.54 -16.16 3.11
N GLU A 185 -11.14 -16.63 2.02
CA GLU A 185 -10.72 -17.85 1.35
C GLU A 185 -9.35 -17.69 0.70
N ALA A 186 -9.09 -16.59 0.01
CA ALA A 186 -7.80 -16.28 -0.59
C ALA A 186 -6.69 -16.21 0.48
N ILE A 187 -6.95 -15.52 1.60
CA ILE A 187 -6.02 -15.49 2.76
C ILE A 187 -5.79 -16.89 3.29
N SER A 188 -6.83 -17.72 3.43
CA SER A 188 -6.71 -19.09 3.93
C SER A 188 -5.86 -19.97 3.01
N LEU A 189 -6.09 -19.92 1.70
CA LEU A 189 -5.31 -20.65 0.71
C LEU A 189 -3.85 -20.24 0.73
N MET A 190 -3.58 -18.95 0.67
CA MET A 190 -2.20 -18.43 0.61
C MET A 190 -1.43 -18.64 1.90
N SER A 191 -2.06 -18.46 3.06
CA SER A 191 -1.42 -18.75 4.34
C SER A 191 -1.17 -20.25 4.55
N THR A 192 -2.05 -21.12 4.04
CA THR A 192 -1.82 -22.56 4.04
C THR A 192 -0.65 -22.94 3.15
N LEU A 193 -0.58 -22.38 1.94
CA LEU A 193 0.54 -22.60 1.01
C LEU A 193 1.85 -22.10 1.61
N ALA A 194 1.87 -20.91 2.19
CA ALA A 194 3.06 -20.32 2.81
C ALA A 194 3.55 -21.16 4.02
N TRP A 195 2.62 -21.70 4.84
CA TRP A 195 2.96 -22.44 6.06
C TRP A 195 3.28 -23.90 5.82
N LYS A 196 2.52 -24.58 4.98
CA LYS A 196 2.59 -26.05 4.80
C LYS A 196 3.15 -26.47 3.44
N GLY A 197 3.31 -25.54 2.51
CA GLY A 197 3.56 -25.89 1.11
C GLY A 197 2.37 -26.65 0.50
N LEU A 198 2.58 -27.29 -0.65
CA LEU A 198 1.55 -28.05 -1.37
C LEU A 198 1.03 -29.25 -0.57
N SER A 199 1.82 -29.82 0.35
CA SER A 199 1.40 -30.93 1.22
C SER A 199 0.26 -30.55 2.17
N GLY A 200 -0.03 -29.27 2.35
CA GLY A 200 -1.16 -28.77 3.15
C GLY A 200 -2.52 -28.89 2.49
N PHE A 201 -2.57 -29.25 1.20
CA PHE A 201 -3.81 -29.42 0.44
C PHE A 201 -4.12 -30.90 0.24
N PRO A 202 -5.39 -31.34 0.43
CA PRO A 202 -5.74 -32.73 0.22
C PRO A 202 -5.54 -33.10 -1.24
N LEU A 203 -4.83 -34.21 -1.47
CA LEU A 203 -4.79 -34.87 -2.78
C LEU A 203 -6.19 -35.44 -3.06
N GLN A 204 -6.77 -35.12 -4.22
CA GLN A 204 -7.96 -35.82 -4.67
C GLN A 204 -7.55 -37.28 -4.90
N ALA A 205 -8.19 -38.20 -4.18
CA ALA A 205 -8.08 -39.61 -4.49
C ALA A 205 -8.67 -39.82 -5.89
N GLY A 206 -7.81 -40.21 -6.84
CA GLY A 206 -8.24 -40.56 -8.18
C GLY A 206 -9.12 -41.84 -8.19
#